data_1b98cb96a5351c3bf5a27be9ad7f4a76
#
_entry.id   1b98cb96a5351c3bf5a27be9ad7f4a76
#
_cell.length_a   1.000
_cell.length_b   1.000
_cell.length_c   1.000
_cell.angle_alpha   90.00
_cell.angle_beta   90.00
_cell.angle_gamma   90.00
#
_symmetry.space_group_name_H-M   'P 1'
#
loop_
_entity.id
_entity.type
_entity.pdbx_description
1 polymer ?
#
loop_
_entity_poly.entity_id
_entity_poly.type
_entity_poly.pdbx_seq_one_letter_code
_entity_poly.pdbx_strand_id
1 'polypeptide(L)'
;VERVLGVIPARLGSQRLPRKPLHPLAGRPLIAWVWARVSTFGVLDGAVVATDAAEIAEACRTAGATVVMTSAAHGTGTERVAEVASRPEYDGYDIIVNVQGDEPFIEEAHVAVAVAQVRQGWAVGTVATPVKTLEAWRDPAVVKLTRRPNGAALYFSRAPIPYSRDGTPGPEALASSAYLRHVGVYAYRREALLRWVALPEAELETIERLEQLRALAAGINIGVGVVDHADGGIDTPEDAKRADARLRRLTPDLREEA
;
A
#
# COMPACT_ATOMS: atom_id res chain seq x y z
N VAL A 1 -17.39 17.88 5.35
CA VAL A 1 -16.84 16.51 5.51
C VAL A 1 -15.60 16.43 4.62
N GLU A 2 -14.47 15.97 5.17
CA GLU A 2 -13.23 15.79 4.42
C GLU A 2 -13.42 14.73 3.33
N ARG A 3 -13.07 15.07 2.09
CA ARG A 3 -13.16 14.16 0.94
C ARG A 3 -11.89 13.34 0.79
N VAL A 4 -12.04 12.08 0.42
CA VAL A 4 -10.96 11.08 0.33
C VAL A 4 -10.80 10.61 -1.11
N LEU A 5 -9.60 10.80 -1.69
CA LEU A 5 -9.23 10.28 -3.00
C LEU A 5 -8.35 9.04 -2.88
N GLY A 6 -8.78 7.92 -3.44
CA GLY A 6 -7.93 6.74 -3.63
C GLY A 6 -7.09 6.87 -4.91
N VAL A 7 -5.79 6.68 -4.81
CA VAL A 7 -4.88 6.65 -5.96
C VAL A 7 -4.16 5.32 -5.98
N ILE A 8 -4.21 4.62 -7.11
CA ILE A 8 -3.56 3.33 -7.34
C ILE A 8 -2.38 3.57 -8.29
N PRO A 9 -1.13 3.74 -7.80
CA PRO A 9 0.02 3.90 -8.67
C PRO A 9 0.38 2.57 -9.34
N ALA A 10 0.69 2.60 -10.63
CA ALA A 10 1.09 1.43 -11.40
C ALA A 10 2.19 1.78 -12.42
N ARG A 11 3.23 0.93 -12.52
CA ARG A 11 4.33 1.06 -13.49
C ARG A 11 4.79 -0.30 -13.99
N LEU A 12 5.38 -0.35 -15.20
CA LEU A 12 5.86 -1.61 -15.78
C LEU A 12 7.17 -2.12 -15.17
N GLY A 13 7.91 -1.30 -14.46
CA GLY A 13 9.31 -1.52 -14.04
C GLY A 13 9.52 -2.51 -12.88
N SER A 14 8.74 -3.59 -12.79
CA SER A 14 8.96 -4.66 -11.80
C SER A 14 10.04 -5.63 -12.27
N GLN A 15 11.05 -5.90 -11.41
CA GLN A 15 12.16 -6.84 -11.72
C GLN A 15 11.80 -8.30 -11.37
N ARG A 16 11.14 -8.53 -10.24
CA ARG A 16 10.80 -9.88 -9.74
C ARG A 16 9.64 -10.53 -10.50
N LEU A 17 8.68 -9.73 -10.94
CA LEU A 17 7.56 -10.16 -11.79
C LEU A 17 7.44 -9.15 -12.95
N PRO A 18 8.03 -9.42 -14.11
CA PRO A 18 8.01 -8.50 -15.25
C PRO A 18 6.58 -8.13 -15.65
N ARG A 19 6.36 -6.82 -15.96
CA ARG A 19 5.05 -6.28 -16.33
C ARG A 19 3.96 -6.55 -15.27
N LYS A 20 4.33 -6.57 -13.99
CA LYS A 20 3.49 -6.97 -12.86
C LYS A 20 2.03 -6.47 -12.91
N PRO A 21 1.72 -5.18 -13.17
CA PRO A 21 0.33 -4.70 -13.23
C PRO A 21 -0.53 -5.37 -14.31
N LEU A 22 0.11 -5.82 -15.39
CA LEU A 22 -0.55 -6.50 -16.52
C LEU A 22 -0.48 -8.02 -16.43
N HIS A 23 0.12 -8.57 -15.36
CA HIS A 23 0.21 -10.01 -15.17
C HIS A 23 -1.20 -10.62 -15.04
N PRO A 24 -1.53 -11.63 -15.87
CA PRO A 24 -2.87 -12.21 -15.87
C PRO A 24 -3.09 -13.07 -14.62
N LEU A 25 -4.19 -12.81 -13.92
CA LEU A 25 -4.70 -13.59 -12.79
C LEU A 25 -6.17 -13.89 -13.03
N ALA A 26 -6.58 -15.15 -13.04
CA ALA A 26 -7.93 -15.59 -13.32
C ALA A 26 -8.56 -14.87 -14.55
N GLY A 27 -7.77 -14.74 -15.63
CA GLY A 27 -8.21 -14.14 -16.89
C GLY A 27 -8.20 -12.62 -16.97
N ARG A 28 -7.84 -11.89 -15.90
CA ARG A 28 -7.77 -10.41 -15.88
C ARG A 28 -6.40 -9.91 -15.42
N PRO A 29 -5.93 -8.73 -15.89
CA PRO A 29 -4.72 -8.11 -15.37
C PRO A 29 -4.79 -7.88 -13.86
N LEU A 30 -3.67 -8.03 -13.15
CA LEU A 30 -3.59 -7.77 -11.70
C LEU A 30 -4.16 -6.40 -11.31
N ILE A 31 -3.81 -5.34 -12.06
CA ILE A 31 -4.31 -3.98 -11.79
C ILE A 31 -5.83 -3.86 -11.91
N ALA A 32 -6.45 -4.63 -12.81
CA ALA A 32 -7.90 -4.65 -12.96
C ALA A 32 -8.61 -5.28 -11.74
N TRP A 33 -7.98 -6.25 -11.08
CA TRP A 33 -8.48 -6.80 -9.82
C TRP A 33 -8.40 -5.79 -8.67
N VAL A 34 -7.27 -5.07 -8.57
CA VAL A 34 -7.12 -4.01 -7.57
C VAL A 34 -8.16 -2.91 -7.79
N TRP A 35 -8.32 -2.44 -9.03
CA TRP A 35 -9.34 -1.45 -9.39
C TRP A 35 -10.75 -1.91 -9.03
N ALA A 36 -11.14 -3.11 -9.45
CA ALA A 36 -12.48 -3.64 -9.20
C ALA A 36 -12.83 -3.67 -7.70
N ARG A 37 -11.83 -3.86 -6.82
CA ARG A 37 -12.02 -3.77 -5.37
C ARG A 37 -12.09 -2.33 -4.88
N VAL A 38 -11.08 -1.55 -5.17
CA VAL A 38 -10.92 -0.19 -4.64
C VAL A 38 -12.06 0.73 -5.07
N SER A 39 -12.56 0.56 -6.29
CA SER A 39 -13.69 1.34 -6.82
C SER A 39 -15.02 1.13 -6.08
N THR A 40 -15.13 0.08 -5.25
CA THR A 40 -16.33 -0.19 -4.46
C THR A 40 -16.23 0.28 -3.01
N PHE A 41 -15.10 0.82 -2.58
CA PHE A 41 -14.89 1.24 -1.19
C PHE A 41 -15.65 2.51 -0.87
N GLY A 42 -16.63 2.41 0.04
CA GLY A 42 -17.47 3.54 0.45
C GLY A 42 -16.73 4.61 1.27
N VAL A 43 -15.52 4.29 1.77
CA VAL A 43 -14.66 5.27 2.46
C VAL A 43 -14.01 6.27 1.50
N LEU A 44 -13.99 5.98 0.19
CA LEU A 44 -13.41 6.83 -0.85
C LEU A 44 -14.51 7.63 -1.58
N ASP A 45 -14.33 8.93 -1.71
CA ASP A 45 -15.20 9.82 -2.51
C ASP A 45 -14.82 9.82 -3.99
N GLY A 46 -13.71 9.19 -4.35
CA GLY A 46 -13.25 8.97 -5.70
C GLY A 46 -12.03 8.07 -5.73
N ALA A 47 -11.80 7.42 -6.87
CA ALA A 47 -10.62 6.58 -7.08
C ALA A 47 -10.07 6.76 -8.50
N VAL A 48 -8.74 6.67 -8.64
CA VAL A 48 -8.06 6.74 -9.93
C VAL A 48 -6.86 5.80 -9.99
N VAL A 49 -6.53 5.32 -11.18
CA VAL A 49 -5.26 4.64 -11.44
C VAL A 49 -4.28 5.63 -12.03
N ALA A 50 -3.09 5.74 -11.45
CA ALA A 50 -2.03 6.64 -11.89
C ALA A 50 -0.90 5.85 -12.56
N THR A 51 -0.61 6.12 -13.83
CA THR A 51 0.41 5.38 -14.59
C THR A 51 1.10 6.24 -15.64
N ASP A 52 2.32 5.88 -16.01
CA ASP A 52 3.08 6.43 -17.13
C ASP A 52 3.01 5.53 -18.39
N ALA A 53 2.44 4.34 -18.27
CA ALA A 53 2.43 3.34 -19.34
C ALA A 53 1.08 3.30 -20.06
N ALA A 54 1.08 3.54 -21.37
CA ALA A 54 -0.14 3.48 -22.20
C ALA A 54 -0.86 2.14 -22.14
N GLU A 55 -0.10 1.04 -22.06
CA GLU A 55 -0.66 -0.31 -21.96
C GLU A 55 -1.40 -0.55 -20.64
N ILE A 56 -0.87 -0.05 -19.50
CA ILE A 56 -1.57 -0.11 -18.22
C ILE A 56 -2.83 0.75 -18.29
N ALA A 57 -2.72 1.96 -18.85
CA ALA A 57 -3.85 2.86 -19.02
C ALA A 57 -4.98 2.23 -19.80
N GLU A 58 -4.67 1.54 -20.90
CA GLU A 58 -5.66 0.86 -21.74
C GLU A 58 -6.34 -0.29 -20.99
N ALA A 59 -5.55 -1.16 -20.33
CA ALA A 59 -6.09 -2.25 -19.53
C ALA A 59 -7.02 -1.74 -18.40
N CYS A 60 -6.64 -0.62 -17.75
CA CYS A 60 -7.46 0.01 -16.72
C CYS A 60 -8.75 0.61 -17.27
N ARG A 61 -8.71 1.31 -18.42
CA ARG A 61 -9.91 1.87 -19.06
C ARG A 61 -10.88 0.76 -19.49
N THR A 62 -10.35 -0.33 -20.05
CA THR A 62 -11.16 -1.52 -20.39
C THR A 62 -11.86 -2.09 -19.14
N ALA A 63 -11.22 -2.00 -17.98
CA ALA A 63 -11.81 -2.38 -16.69
C ALA A 63 -12.72 -1.29 -16.07
N GLY A 64 -13.03 -0.21 -16.78
CA GLY A 64 -13.88 0.90 -16.30
C GLY A 64 -13.19 1.86 -15.34
N ALA A 65 -11.85 1.89 -15.29
CA ALA A 65 -11.12 2.76 -14.38
C ALA A 65 -10.98 4.19 -14.91
N THR A 66 -11.07 5.15 -14.01
CA THR A 66 -10.54 6.50 -14.25
C THR A 66 -9.02 6.46 -14.21
N VAL A 67 -8.38 6.88 -15.30
CA VAL A 67 -6.92 6.81 -15.44
C VAL A 67 -6.32 8.20 -15.57
N VAL A 68 -5.28 8.43 -14.77
CA VAL A 68 -4.46 9.65 -14.81
C VAL A 68 -3.09 9.29 -15.36
N MET A 69 -2.74 9.85 -16.52
CA MET A 69 -1.38 9.72 -17.06
C MET A 69 -0.43 10.64 -16.28
N THR A 70 0.66 10.08 -15.80
CA THR A 70 1.66 10.75 -14.95
C THR A 70 3.05 10.67 -15.56
N SER A 71 3.99 11.45 -15.04
CA SER A 71 5.36 11.48 -15.51
C SER A 71 6.06 10.12 -15.37
N ALA A 72 6.82 9.75 -16.39
CA ALA A 72 7.73 8.59 -16.33
C ALA A 72 8.99 8.84 -15.47
N ALA A 73 9.23 10.09 -15.08
CA ALA A 73 10.39 10.46 -14.27
C ALA A 73 10.24 10.08 -12.79
N HIS A 74 9.04 9.73 -12.33
CA HIS A 74 8.82 9.34 -10.93
C HIS A 74 9.57 8.05 -10.59
N GLY A 75 10.40 8.12 -9.56
CA GLY A 75 11.13 6.99 -9.00
C GLY A 75 10.24 6.06 -8.18
N THR A 76 9.20 6.63 -7.55
CA THR A 76 8.38 5.93 -6.55
C THR A 76 6.87 6.03 -6.81
N GLY A 77 6.10 5.16 -6.16
CA GLY A 77 4.63 5.22 -6.17
C GLY A 77 4.12 6.48 -5.46
N THR A 78 4.78 6.89 -4.38
CA THR A 78 4.41 8.08 -3.59
C THR A 78 4.51 9.37 -4.40
N GLU A 79 5.57 9.53 -5.19
CA GLU A 79 5.73 10.68 -6.11
C GLU A 79 4.63 10.72 -7.15
N ARG A 80 4.25 9.57 -7.70
CA ARG A 80 3.15 9.44 -8.67
C ARG A 80 1.80 9.82 -8.06
N VAL A 81 1.54 9.41 -6.83
CA VAL A 81 0.35 9.79 -6.05
C VAL A 81 0.34 11.30 -5.80
N ALA A 82 1.50 11.88 -5.47
CA ALA A 82 1.62 13.33 -5.24
C ALA A 82 1.39 14.15 -6.51
N GLU A 83 1.83 13.67 -7.69
CA GLU A 83 1.50 14.33 -8.96
C GLU A 83 -0.01 14.39 -9.17
N VAL A 84 -0.73 13.28 -8.95
CA VAL A 84 -2.20 13.28 -9.05
C VAL A 84 -2.79 14.29 -8.06
N ALA A 85 -2.35 14.24 -6.81
CA ALA A 85 -2.83 15.17 -5.77
C ALA A 85 -2.56 16.65 -6.09
N SER A 86 -1.53 16.95 -6.90
CA SER A 86 -1.18 18.33 -7.28
C SER A 86 -2.01 18.89 -8.42
N ARG A 87 -2.86 18.08 -9.06
CA ARG A 87 -3.65 18.53 -10.21
C ARG A 87 -4.91 19.26 -9.78
N PRO A 88 -5.29 20.36 -10.46
CA PRO A 88 -6.45 21.17 -10.10
C PRO A 88 -7.77 20.38 -10.01
N GLU A 89 -7.95 19.37 -10.84
CA GLU A 89 -9.16 18.54 -10.84
C GLU A 89 -9.36 17.73 -9.53
N TYR A 90 -8.29 17.60 -8.71
CA TYR A 90 -8.31 16.89 -7.42
C TYR A 90 -8.17 17.83 -6.22
N ASP A 91 -8.22 19.16 -6.39
CA ASP A 91 -8.08 20.12 -5.28
C ASP A 91 -9.18 19.99 -4.22
N GLY A 92 -10.33 19.44 -4.59
CA GLY A 92 -11.43 19.23 -3.67
C GLY A 92 -11.27 18.02 -2.71
N TYR A 93 -10.13 17.32 -2.72
CA TYR A 93 -9.86 16.18 -1.84
C TYR A 93 -8.84 16.56 -0.77
N ASP A 94 -9.20 16.36 0.51
CA ASP A 94 -8.39 16.72 1.68
C ASP A 94 -7.43 15.61 2.08
N ILE A 95 -7.85 14.35 1.87
CA ILE A 95 -7.11 13.14 2.20
C ILE A 95 -6.83 12.36 0.93
N ILE A 96 -5.56 12.00 0.73
CA ILE A 96 -5.10 11.20 -0.41
C ILE A 96 -4.69 9.83 0.12
N VAL A 97 -5.23 8.77 -0.47
CA VAL A 97 -4.88 7.39 -0.11
C VAL A 97 -4.05 6.77 -1.24
N ASN A 98 -2.89 6.24 -0.88
CA ASN A 98 -2.06 5.41 -1.76
C ASN A 98 -2.42 3.94 -1.51
N VAL A 99 -3.06 3.31 -2.50
CA VAL A 99 -3.35 1.88 -2.50
C VAL A 99 -2.43 1.20 -3.48
N GLN A 100 -1.64 0.22 -3.02
CA GLN A 100 -0.66 -0.44 -3.89
C GLN A 100 -1.33 -1.20 -5.04
N GLY A 101 -0.83 -0.98 -6.26
CA GLY A 101 -1.35 -1.61 -7.49
C GLY A 101 -1.09 -3.12 -7.62
N ASP A 102 -0.52 -3.74 -6.59
CA ASP A 102 -0.19 -5.16 -6.50
C ASP A 102 -0.90 -5.90 -5.34
N GLU A 103 -1.88 -5.26 -4.70
CA GLU A 103 -2.66 -5.83 -3.59
C GLU A 103 -4.11 -6.17 -4.01
N PRO A 104 -4.37 -7.24 -4.78
CA PRO A 104 -5.71 -7.58 -5.26
C PRO A 104 -6.66 -8.07 -4.16
N PHE A 105 -6.15 -8.30 -2.95
CA PHE A 105 -6.92 -8.72 -1.78
C PHE A 105 -7.06 -7.64 -0.72
N ILE A 106 -6.70 -6.39 -1.08
CA ILE A 106 -6.89 -5.23 -0.19
C ILE A 106 -8.37 -5.13 0.25
N GLU A 107 -8.61 -4.80 1.50
CA GLU A 107 -9.95 -4.65 2.05
C GLU A 107 -10.24 -3.19 2.38
N GLU A 108 -11.51 -2.79 2.30
CA GLU A 108 -11.95 -1.44 2.67
C GLU A 108 -11.57 -1.10 4.11
N ALA A 109 -11.61 -2.06 5.02
CA ALA A 109 -11.22 -1.90 6.41
C ALA A 109 -9.78 -1.38 6.56
N HIS A 110 -8.84 -1.82 5.70
CA HIS A 110 -7.46 -1.34 5.73
C HIS A 110 -7.38 0.14 5.36
N VAL A 111 -8.09 0.54 4.30
CA VAL A 111 -8.16 1.94 3.86
C VAL A 111 -8.85 2.81 4.92
N ALA A 112 -9.97 2.34 5.47
CA ALA A 112 -10.71 3.06 6.52
C ALA A 112 -9.87 3.29 7.77
N VAL A 113 -9.07 2.30 8.19
CA VAL A 113 -8.16 2.42 9.33
C VAL A 113 -7.04 3.43 9.07
N ALA A 114 -6.44 3.44 7.87
CA ALA A 114 -5.44 4.45 7.49
C ALA A 114 -6.03 5.87 7.48
N VAL A 115 -7.22 6.05 6.88
CA VAL A 115 -7.95 7.32 6.84
C VAL A 115 -8.32 7.79 8.25
N ALA A 116 -8.74 6.87 9.13
CA ALA A 116 -9.07 7.18 10.52
C ALA A 116 -7.87 7.78 11.29
N GLN A 117 -6.64 7.33 11.01
CA GLN A 117 -5.45 7.93 11.62
C GLN A 117 -5.33 9.41 11.21
N VAL A 118 -5.52 9.73 9.92
CA VAL A 118 -5.46 11.11 9.44
C VAL A 118 -6.56 11.96 10.07
N ARG A 119 -7.78 11.44 10.18
CA ARG A 119 -8.91 12.12 10.84
C ARG A 119 -8.70 12.32 12.34
N GLN A 120 -7.88 11.50 12.98
CA GLN A 120 -7.44 11.68 14.39
C GLN A 120 -6.33 12.74 14.55
N GLY A 121 -5.89 13.38 13.47
CA GLY A 121 -4.91 14.46 13.49
C GLY A 121 -3.48 14.09 13.10
N TRP A 122 -3.23 12.83 12.69
CA TRP A 122 -1.93 12.47 12.13
C TRP A 122 -1.74 13.06 10.73
N ALA A 123 -0.54 13.49 10.42
CA ALA A 123 -0.20 13.98 9.09
C ALA A 123 -0.28 12.86 8.04
N VAL A 124 0.08 11.65 8.45
CA VAL A 124 0.06 10.43 7.65
C VAL A 124 -0.54 9.30 8.49
N GLY A 125 -1.41 8.50 7.91
CA GLY A 125 -1.94 7.28 8.47
C GLY A 125 -1.45 6.05 7.70
N THR A 126 -1.16 4.96 8.40
CA THR A 126 -0.86 3.66 7.79
C THR A 126 -1.41 2.53 8.64
N VAL A 127 -1.22 1.30 8.17
CA VAL A 127 -1.82 0.11 8.76
C VAL A 127 -0.75 -0.92 9.12
N ALA A 128 -0.99 -1.65 10.18
CA ALA A 128 -0.18 -2.79 10.58
C ALA A 128 -1.07 -3.97 11.00
N THR A 129 -0.52 -5.16 10.98
CA THR A 129 -1.14 -6.38 11.51
C THR A 129 -0.10 -7.18 12.31
N PRO A 130 -0.49 -8.00 13.31
CA PRO A 130 0.45 -8.89 13.98
C PRO A 130 1.22 -9.79 13.00
N VAL A 131 2.49 -10.04 13.29
CA VAL A 131 3.37 -10.85 12.42
C VAL A 131 2.92 -12.31 12.36
N LYS A 132 2.45 -12.88 13.47
CA LYS A 132 1.89 -14.23 13.66
C LYS A 132 2.88 -15.39 13.55
N THR A 133 3.93 -15.32 12.73
CA THR A 133 4.89 -16.42 12.54
C THR A 133 6.34 -15.96 12.68
N LEU A 134 7.20 -16.85 13.15
CA LEU A 134 8.63 -16.60 13.28
C LEU A 134 9.31 -16.40 11.92
N GLU A 135 8.85 -17.12 10.91
CA GLU A 135 9.32 -16.99 9.54
C GLU A 135 9.07 -15.57 9.04
N ALA A 136 7.83 -15.09 9.11
CA ALA A 136 7.47 -13.72 8.69
C ALA A 136 8.23 -12.64 9.50
N TRP A 137 8.50 -12.87 10.80
CA TRP A 137 9.28 -11.93 11.61
C TRP A 137 10.73 -11.83 11.15
N ARG A 138 11.33 -12.95 10.72
CA ARG A 138 12.72 -13.02 10.22
C ARG A 138 12.88 -12.64 8.75
N ASP A 139 11.81 -12.71 7.96
CA ASP A 139 11.85 -12.44 6.53
C ASP A 139 12.10 -10.94 6.26
N PRO A 140 13.19 -10.54 5.60
CA PRO A 140 13.46 -9.15 5.25
C PRO A 140 12.49 -8.60 4.17
N ALA A 141 11.76 -9.44 3.45
CA ALA A 141 10.69 -8.99 2.54
C ALA A 141 9.47 -8.48 3.30
N VAL A 142 9.23 -8.97 4.51
CA VAL A 142 8.20 -8.48 5.42
C VAL A 142 8.75 -7.30 6.21
N VAL A 143 8.19 -6.11 6.01
CA VAL A 143 8.57 -4.92 6.78
C VAL A 143 7.93 -4.96 8.15
N LYS A 144 8.75 -4.93 9.21
CA LYS A 144 8.29 -4.83 10.60
C LYS A 144 8.23 -3.37 11.01
N LEU A 145 7.42 -3.09 12.01
CA LEU A 145 7.38 -1.77 12.63
C LEU A 145 7.14 -1.84 14.13
N THR A 146 7.59 -0.80 14.83
CA THR A 146 7.25 -0.55 16.23
C THR A 146 6.53 0.79 16.35
N ARG A 147 5.65 0.91 17.34
CA ARG A 147 4.86 2.11 17.57
C ARG A 147 4.79 2.48 19.06
N ARG A 148 4.51 3.73 19.35
CA ARG A 148 4.20 4.23 20.70
C ARG A 148 2.81 3.75 21.14
N PRO A 149 2.51 3.78 22.44
CA PRO A 149 1.16 3.49 22.94
C PRO A 149 0.06 4.37 22.34
N ASN A 150 0.39 5.61 21.97
CA ASN A 150 -0.55 6.53 21.30
C ASN A 150 -0.74 6.26 19.80
N GLY A 151 -0.11 5.23 19.26
CA GLY A 151 -0.21 4.86 17.85
C GLY A 151 0.84 5.46 16.91
N ALA A 152 1.69 6.38 17.36
CA ALA A 152 2.76 6.95 16.51
C ALA A 152 3.79 5.90 16.13
N ALA A 153 4.14 5.78 14.85
CA ALA A 153 5.26 4.96 14.41
C ALA A 153 6.57 5.41 15.08
N LEU A 154 7.34 4.45 15.57
CA LEU A 154 8.71 4.68 16.07
C LEU A 154 9.73 4.39 14.99
N TYR A 155 9.61 3.24 14.34
CA TYR A 155 10.53 2.82 13.29
C TYR A 155 9.92 1.72 12.41
N PHE A 156 10.36 1.68 11.15
CA PHE A 156 10.08 0.59 10.20
C PHE A 156 11.41 -0.06 9.82
N SER A 157 11.44 -1.38 9.75
CA SER A 157 12.67 -2.10 9.39
C SER A 157 12.41 -3.43 8.70
N ARG A 158 13.34 -3.80 7.84
CA ARG A 158 13.43 -5.17 7.30
C ARG A 158 14.02 -6.14 8.32
N ALA A 159 14.77 -5.64 9.31
CA ALA A 159 15.27 -6.45 10.42
C ALA A 159 14.13 -6.96 11.31
N PRO A 160 14.32 -8.05 12.05
CA PRO A 160 13.33 -8.56 13.01
C PRO A 160 13.28 -7.64 14.24
N ILE A 161 12.36 -6.69 14.24
CA ILE A 161 12.07 -5.77 15.35
C ILE A 161 10.67 -6.01 15.91
N PRO A 162 10.44 -5.73 17.26
CA PRO A 162 11.45 -5.43 18.26
C PRO A 162 12.37 -6.63 18.51
N TYR A 163 13.63 -6.37 18.93
CA TYR A 163 14.54 -7.45 19.32
C TYR A 163 14.06 -8.11 20.63
N SER A 164 13.97 -9.42 20.62
CA SER A 164 13.63 -10.20 21.83
C SER A 164 14.88 -10.61 22.57
N ARG A 165 15.16 -9.96 23.70
CA ARG A 165 16.36 -10.23 24.52
C ARG A 165 16.36 -11.64 25.13
N ASP A 166 15.18 -12.13 25.49
CA ASP A 166 15.02 -13.40 26.22
C ASP A 166 14.92 -14.61 25.26
N GLY A 167 15.33 -14.44 24.01
CA GLY A 167 15.35 -15.49 23.00
C GLY A 167 14.29 -15.30 21.91
N THR A 168 14.01 -16.37 21.19
CA THR A 168 13.05 -16.34 20.07
C THR A 168 11.63 -16.16 20.59
N PRO A 169 10.86 -15.15 20.09
CA PRO A 169 9.49 -14.94 20.55
C PRO A 169 8.58 -16.11 20.15
N GLY A 170 7.75 -16.54 21.10
CA GLY A 170 6.75 -17.60 20.89
C GLY A 170 5.54 -17.09 20.08
N PRO A 171 4.64 -18.01 19.65
CA PRO A 171 3.47 -17.68 18.83
C PRO A 171 2.54 -16.62 19.46
N GLU A 172 2.30 -16.67 20.75
CA GLU A 172 1.48 -15.69 21.47
C GLU A 172 2.08 -14.28 21.43
N ALA A 173 3.41 -14.18 21.65
CA ALA A 173 4.12 -12.91 21.56
C ALA A 173 4.04 -12.34 20.15
N LEU A 174 4.29 -13.16 19.12
CA LEU A 174 4.22 -12.75 17.72
C LEU A 174 2.80 -12.36 17.26
N ALA A 175 1.77 -12.90 17.88
CA ALA A 175 0.38 -12.53 17.62
C ALA A 175 -0.06 -11.25 18.36
N SER A 176 0.80 -10.70 19.23
CA SER A 176 0.50 -9.47 19.98
C SER A 176 0.74 -8.21 19.16
N SER A 177 0.22 -7.09 19.67
CA SER A 177 0.44 -5.76 19.09
C SER A 177 1.87 -5.21 19.27
N ALA A 178 2.77 -5.96 19.91
CA ALA A 178 4.19 -5.62 20.03
C ALA A 178 4.99 -6.02 18.77
N TYR A 179 4.57 -7.09 18.09
CA TYR A 179 5.24 -7.61 16.89
C TYR A 179 4.36 -7.36 15.66
N LEU A 180 4.58 -6.24 15.00
CA LEU A 180 3.76 -5.78 13.89
C LEU A 180 4.50 -5.86 12.57
N ARG A 181 3.80 -6.28 11.52
CA ARG A 181 4.20 -6.09 10.12
C ARG A 181 3.40 -4.95 9.50
N HIS A 182 4.05 -4.20 8.68
CA HIS A 182 3.46 -3.10 7.91
C HIS A 182 2.54 -3.65 6.79
N VAL A 183 1.44 -2.94 6.57
CA VAL A 183 0.54 -3.11 5.41
C VAL A 183 0.67 -1.87 4.54
N GLY A 184 0.97 -2.04 3.26
CA GLY A 184 1.41 -1.00 2.33
C GLY A 184 0.39 0.10 1.98
N VAL A 185 -0.65 0.30 2.78
CA VAL A 185 -1.66 1.34 2.58
C VAL A 185 -1.29 2.59 3.37
N TYR A 186 -1.34 3.74 2.70
CA TYR A 186 -1.11 5.03 3.33
C TYR A 186 -2.26 6.00 3.03
N ALA A 187 -2.66 6.75 4.04
CA ALA A 187 -3.49 7.94 3.90
C ALA A 187 -2.68 9.16 4.31
N TYR A 188 -2.81 10.25 3.59
CA TYR A 188 -2.06 11.48 3.82
C TYR A 188 -3.00 12.67 3.91
N ARG A 189 -2.72 13.63 4.81
CA ARG A 189 -3.10 15.00 4.54
C ARG A 189 -2.44 15.43 3.22
N ARG A 190 -3.19 16.10 2.32
CA ARG A 190 -2.65 16.54 1.03
C ARG A 190 -1.33 17.31 1.20
N GLU A 191 -1.28 18.29 2.11
CA GLU A 191 -0.07 19.06 2.37
C GLU A 191 1.09 18.20 2.91
N ALA A 192 0.80 17.17 3.70
CA ALA A 192 1.82 16.27 4.22
C ALA A 192 2.43 15.41 3.11
N LEU A 193 1.62 14.94 2.15
CA LEU A 193 2.09 14.21 0.98
C LEU A 193 3.02 15.08 0.12
N LEU A 194 2.58 16.30 -0.21
CA LEU A 194 3.38 17.24 -1.01
C LEU A 194 4.68 17.62 -0.32
N ARG A 195 4.64 17.83 1.00
CA ARG A 195 5.84 18.05 1.80
C ARG A 195 6.77 16.83 1.77
N TRP A 196 6.24 15.61 1.92
CA TRP A 196 7.03 14.37 1.92
C TRP A 196 7.83 14.21 0.63
N VAL A 197 7.18 14.32 -0.54
CA VAL A 197 7.88 14.11 -1.83
C VAL A 197 8.89 15.22 -2.17
N ALA A 198 8.78 16.38 -1.54
CA ALA A 198 9.73 17.48 -1.66
C ALA A 198 10.97 17.32 -0.76
N LEU A 199 10.98 16.36 0.17
CA LEU A 199 12.12 16.11 1.04
C LEU A 199 13.25 15.40 0.26
N PRO A 200 14.53 15.70 0.59
CA PRO A 200 15.65 14.91 0.10
C PRO A 200 15.57 13.47 0.62
N GLU A 201 16.17 12.54 -0.11
CA GLU A 201 16.30 11.16 0.36
C GLU A 201 17.03 11.12 1.71
N ALA A 202 16.54 10.26 2.61
CA ALA A 202 17.14 10.04 3.91
C ALA A 202 18.11 8.85 3.86
N GLU A 203 19.19 8.90 4.62
CA GLU A 203 20.18 7.82 4.69
C GLU A 203 19.52 6.47 5.06
N LEU A 204 18.65 6.48 6.09
CA LEU A 204 17.92 5.27 6.51
C LEU A 204 16.97 4.73 5.44
N GLU A 205 16.33 5.61 4.67
CA GLU A 205 15.50 5.22 3.53
C GLU A 205 16.33 4.46 2.48
N THR A 206 17.50 4.95 2.16
CA THR A 206 18.41 4.32 1.18
C THR A 206 18.92 2.97 1.67
N ILE A 207 19.30 2.87 2.97
CA ILE A 207 19.80 1.63 3.58
C ILE A 207 18.72 0.55 3.64
N GLU A 208 17.55 0.88 4.18
CA GLU A 208 16.44 -0.06 4.36
C GLU A 208 15.59 -0.22 3.08
N ARG A 209 15.72 0.69 2.11
CA ARG A 209 14.83 0.83 0.94
C ARG A 209 13.36 0.91 1.35
N LEU A 210 13.08 1.83 2.28
CA LEU A 210 11.77 2.09 2.87
C LEU A 210 11.49 3.61 2.84
N GLU A 211 10.65 4.05 1.89
CA GLU A 211 10.32 5.47 1.65
C GLU A 211 9.80 6.19 2.91
N GLN A 212 9.04 5.50 3.76
CA GLN A 212 8.48 6.08 4.98
C GLN A 212 9.53 6.51 6.01
N LEU A 213 10.75 6.03 5.91
CA LEU A 213 11.85 6.49 6.78
C LEU A 213 12.29 7.91 6.45
N ARG A 214 12.10 8.40 5.21
CA ARG A 214 12.27 9.81 4.84
C ARG A 214 11.35 10.71 5.66
N ALA A 215 10.07 10.36 5.72
CA ALA A 215 9.08 11.11 6.50
C ALA A 215 9.41 11.12 7.98
N LEU A 216 9.74 9.97 8.58
CA LEU A 216 10.13 9.88 9.99
C LEU A 216 11.39 10.69 10.30
N ALA A 217 12.43 10.62 9.45
CA ALA A 217 13.67 11.39 9.62
C ALA A 217 13.43 12.90 9.57
N ALA A 218 12.43 13.35 8.79
CA ALA A 218 12.03 14.75 8.70
C ALA A 218 11.01 15.19 9.78
N GLY A 219 10.71 14.33 10.75
CA GLY A 219 9.76 14.63 11.82
C GLY A 219 8.29 14.64 11.41
N ILE A 220 7.92 14.04 10.27
CA ILE A 220 6.54 13.81 9.90
C ILE A 220 6.02 12.63 10.73
N ASN A 221 5.02 12.90 11.57
CA ASN A 221 4.43 11.86 12.40
C ASN A 221 3.48 10.97 11.59
N ILE A 222 3.68 9.66 11.70
CA ILE A 222 2.86 8.63 11.05
C ILE A 222 2.05 7.91 12.12
N GLY A 223 0.71 7.99 12.04
CA GLY A 223 -0.20 7.20 12.87
C GLY A 223 -0.34 5.79 12.30
N VAL A 224 -0.25 4.78 13.16
CA VAL A 224 -0.36 3.36 12.79
C VAL A 224 -1.62 2.77 13.41
N GLY A 225 -2.61 2.47 12.57
CA GLY A 225 -3.75 1.65 12.96
C GLY A 225 -3.43 0.16 12.85
N VAL A 226 -4.06 -0.67 13.68
CA VAL A 226 -3.85 -2.12 13.67
C VAL A 226 -5.11 -2.82 13.23
N VAL A 227 -4.96 -3.79 12.35
CA VAL A 227 -6.00 -4.71 11.88
C VAL A 227 -5.60 -6.16 12.22
N ASP A 228 -6.56 -7.04 12.36
CA ASP A 228 -6.30 -8.44 12.75
C ASP A 228 -5.66 -9.25 11.61
N HIS A 229 -5.96 -8.88 10.35
CA HIS A 229 -5.48 -9.58 9.16
C HIS A 229 -5.26 -8.59 8.01
N ALA A 230 -4.26 -8.89 7.20
CA ALA A 230 -4.08 -8.34 5.86
C ALA A 230 -3.32 -9.37 5.02
N ASP A 231 -3.64 -9.47 3.77
CA ASP A 231 -2.84 -10.21 2.80
C ASP A 231 -1.55 -9.43 2.47
N GLY A 232 -0.64 -10.02 1.72
CA GLY A 232 0.52 -9.33 1.14
C GLY A 232 0.29 -9.00 -0.32
N GLY A 233 1.12 -8.11 -0.85
CA GLY A 233 1.18 -7.83 -2.27
C GLY A 233 1.72 -9.01 -3.09
N ILE A 234 1.48 -8.98 -4.39
CA ILE A 234 2.01 -9.96 -5.34
C ILE A 234 3.35 -9.46 -5.87
N ASP A 235 4.43 -10.11 -5.49
CA ASP A 235 5.79 -9.69 -5.83
C ASP A 235 6.57 -10.70 -6.65
N THR A 236 6.24 -11.98 -6.50
CA THR A 236 6.94 -13.09 -7.13
C THR A 236 6.00 -13.92 -8.03
N PRO A 237 6.53 -14.75 -8.94
CA PRO A 237 5.71 -15.71 -9.70
C PRO A 237 4.93 -16.67 -8.79
N GLU A 238 5.50 -17.05 -7.64
CA GLU A 238 4.85 -17.92 -6.65
C GLU A 238 3.66 -17.21 -6.00
N ASP A 239 3.79 -15.91 -5.68
CA ASP A 239 2.67 -15.11 -5.19
C ASP A 239 1.56 -15.03 -6.23
N ALA A 240 1.93 -14.76 -7.49
CA ALA A 240 0.99 -14.70 -8.59
C ALA A 240 0.22 -16.01 -8.78
N LYS A 241 0.91 -17.15 -8.71
CA LYS A 241 0.28 -18.48 -8.81
C LYS A 241 -0.70 -18.74 -7.67
N ARG A 242 -0.34 -18.36 -6.42
CA ARG A 242 -1.25 -18.50 -5.28
C ARG A 242 -2.47 -17.59 -5.40
N ALA A 243 -2.26 -16.35 -5.85
CA ALA A 243 -3.32 -15.38 -6.07
C ALA A 243 -4.27 -15.82 -7.19
N ASP A 244 -3.75 -16.31 -8.33
CA ASP A 244 -4.56 -16.85 -9.43
C ASP A 244 -5.49 -17.96 -8.95
N ALA A 245 -4.94 -18.94 -8.22
CA ALA A 245 -5.73 -20.05 -7.68
C ALA A 245 -6.80 -19.59 -6.69
N ARG A 246 -6.51 -18.56 -5.87
CA ARG A 246 -7.48 -17.97 -4.93
C ARG A 246 -8.58 -17.18 -5.65
N LEU A 247 -8.23 -16.35 -6.64
CA LEU A 247 -9.20 -15.58 -7.42
C LEU A 247 -10.16 -16.47 -8.18
N ARG A 248 -9.68 -17.55 -8.82
CA ARG A 248 -10.53 -18.54 -9.50
C ARG A 248 -11.53 -19.22 -8.57
N ARG A 249 -11.23 -19.35 -7.28
CA ARG A 249 -12.17 -19.89 -6.28
C ARG A 249 -13.21 -18.86 -5.84
N LEU A 250 -12.81 -17.57 -5.78
CA LEU A 250 -13.70 -16.49 -5.35
C LEU A 250 -14.66 -16.01 -6.46
N THR A 251 -14.31 -16.27 -7.73
CA THR A 251 -15.08 -15.84 -8.91
C THR A 251 -15.34 -17.03 -9.85
N PRO A 252 -16.15 -18.01 -9.45
CA PRO A 252 -16.43 -19.21 -10.26
C PRO A 252 -17.08 -18.88 -11.61
N ASP A 253 -17.85 -17.80 -11.71
CA ASP A 253 -18.57 -17.40 -12.93
C ASP A 253 -17.68 -16.92 -14.08
N LEU A 254 -16.41 -16.59 -13.81
CA LEU A 254 -15.44 -16.22 -14.86
C LEU A 254 -14.91 -17.43 -15.68
N ARG A 255 -15.38 -18.65 -15.41
CA ARG A 255 -14.95 -19.88 -16.11
C ARG A 255 -15.66 -20.10 -17.44
N GLU A 256 -16.75 -19.39 -17.70
CA GLU A 256 -17.60 -19.60 -18.89
C GLU A 256 -17.29 -18.64 -20.05
N GLU A 257 -16.41 -17.64 -19.85
CA GLU A 257 -16.07 -16.63 -20.88
C GLU A 257 -14.64 -16.76 -21.44
N ALA A 258 -13.93 -17.86 -21.19
CA ALA A 258 -12.54 -18.08 -21.64
C ALA A 258 -12.42 -19.10 -22.79
#